data_514b7b42ad872a06219996a27fc8aca5
#
_entry.id   514b7b42ad872a06219996a27fc8aca5
#
_cell.length_a   1.000
_cell.length_b   1.000
_cell.length_c   1.000
_cell.angle_alpha   90.00
_cell.angle_beta   90.00
_cell.angle_gamma   90.00
#
_symmetry.space_group_name_H-M   'P 1'
#
loop_
_entity.id
_entity.type
_entity.pdbx_description
1 polymer ?
#
loop_
_entity_poly.entity_id
_entity_poly.type
_entity_poly.pdbx_seq_one_letter_code
_entity_poly.pdbx_strand_id
1 'polypeptide(L)'
;MRDNLQYSPEELDRTAALVKVLDSKTRLQILLLLDDAERVVHELVTELEKSQPLISQHLRVLRRAGLVSSSRNGREVLYALARPEVIDVIGELVELSRIDEARDDLAERRRRRSSIHNETAAGAAIINPPIEVRPEIDPGLTPRTPKPRRD
;
A
#
# COMPACT_ATOMS: atom_id res chain seq x y z
N MET A 1 19.40 -30.75 -8.96
CA MET A 1 19.36 -29.80 -7.83
C MET A 1 18.14 -28.91 -7.91
N ARG A 2 16.91 -29.44 -8.00
CA ARG A 2 15.63 -28.70 -8.00
C ARG A 2 14.47 -29.54 -7.44
N ASP A 3 14.74 -30.43 -6.50
CA ASP A 3 13.71 -31.30 -5.88
C ASP A 3 13.13 -30.71 -4.57
N ASN A 4 13.14 -29.38 -4.44
CA ASN A 4 12.63 -28.72 -3.23
C ASN A 4 11.37 -27.89 -3.48
N LEU A 5 10.63 -28.17 -4.55
CA LEU A 5 9.28 -27.65 -4.70
C LEU A 5 8.33 -28.63 -4.00
N GLN A 6 7.69 -28.18 -2.95
CA GLN A 6 6.68 -28.92 -2.18
C GLN A 6 5.46 -29.33 -3.06
N TYR A 7 5.32 -28.75 -4.25
CA TYR A 7 4.20 -28.92 -5.16
C TYR A 7 4.66 -29.40 -6.54
N SER A 8 3.85 -30.23 -7.18
CA SER A 8 4.11 -30.70 -8.55
C SER A 8 3.92 -29.58 -9.59
N PRO A 9 4.52 -29.71 -10.79
CA PRO A 9 4.29 -28.76 -11.88
C PRO A 9 2.81 -28.61 -12.24
N GLU A 10 2.05 -29.71 -12.26
CA GLU A 10 0.62 -29.71 -12.57
C GLU A 10 -0.21 -29.03 -11.48
N GLU A 11 0.19 -29.11 -10.22
CA GLU A 11 -0.44 -28.37 -9.12
C GLU A 11 -0.21 -26.88 -9.25
N LEU A 12 1.02 -26.49 -9.60
CA LEU A 12 1.37 -25.09 -9.83
C LEU A 12 0.61 -24.51 -11.04
N ASP A 13 0.48 -25.25 -12.13
CA ASP A 13 -0.27 -24.81 -13.30
C ASP A 13 -1.77 -24.58 -12.97
N ARG A 14 -2.36 -25.50 -12.22
CA ARG A 14 -3.76 -25.37 -11.75
C ARG A 14 -3.92 -24.19 -10.79
N THR A 15 -2.97 -24.00 -9.90
CA THR A 15 -2.97 -22.87 -8.98
C THR A 15 -2.83 -21.55 -9.73
N ALA A 16 -1.90 -21.45 -10.69
CA ALA A 16 -1.74 -20.27 -11.53
C ALA A 16 -3.01 -19.95 -12.32
N ALA A 17 -3.70 -20.96 -12.86
CA ALA A 17 -4.97 -20.77 -13.55
C ALA A 17 -6.05 -20.21 -12.60
N LEU A 18 -6.10 -20.69 -11.35
CA LEU A 18 -7.06 -20.20 -10.34
C LEU A 18 -6.74 -18.76 -9.94
N VAL A 19 -5.46 -18.44 -9.70
CA VAL A 19 -5.02 -17.06 -9.40
C VAL A 19 -5.42 -16.10 -10.52
N LYS A 20 -5.27 -16.52 -11.78
CA LYS A 20 -5.70 -15.73 -12.95
C LYS A 20 -7.22 -15.50 -12.97
N VAL A 21 -8.02 -16.44 -12.50
CA VAL A 21 -9.46 -16.25 -12.34
C VAL A 21 -9.76 -15.21 -11.25
N LEU A 22 -8.97 -15.15 -10.19
CA LEU A 22 -9.13 -14.16 -9.10
C LEU A 22 -8.55 -12.78 -9.45
N ASP A 23 -7.77 -12.65 -10.51
CA ASP A 23 -7.18 -11.38 -10.96
C ASP A 23 -8.24 -10.46 -11.61
N SER A 24 -9.21 -10.03 -10.80
CA SER A 24 -10.24 -9.06 -11.17
C SER A 24 -10.99 -8.59 -9.92
N LYS A 25 -10.94 -7.30 -9.63
CA LYS A 25 -11.69 -6.69 -8.53
C LYS A 25 -13.17 -7.05 -8.57
N THR A 26 -13.80 -7.01 -9.74
CA THR A 26 -15.22 -7.34 -9.89
C THR A 26 -15.51 -8.80 -9.56
N ARG A 27 -14.64 -9.73 -9.94
CA ARG A 27 -14.81 -11.15 -9.59
C ARG A 27 -14.67 -11.40 -8.08
N LEU A 28 -13.69 -10.74 -7.43
CA LEU A 28 -13.56 -10.80 -5.98
C LEU A 28 -14.82 -10.27 -5.28
N GLN A 29 -15.34 -9.14 -5.73
CA GLN A 29 -16.58 -8.56 -5.19
C GLN A 29 -17.78 -9.49 -5.37
N ILE A 30 -17.93 -10.15 -6.53
CA ILE A 30 -19.00 -11.13 -6.77
C ILE A 30 -18.88 -12.30 -5.79
N LEU A 31 -17.69 -12.85 -5.60
CA LEU A 31 -17.48 -13.98 -4.68
C LEU A 31 -17.83 -13.60 -3.25
N LEU A 32 -17.44 -12.43 -2.79
CA LEU A 32 -17.77 -11.94 -1.44
C LEU A 32 -19.27 -11.70 -1.26
N LEU A 33 -19.97 -11.19 -2.28
CA LEU A 33 -21.43 -11.04 -2.23
C LEU A 33 -22.16 -12.38 -2.22
N LEU A 34 -21.63 -13.38 -2.91
CA LEU A 34 -22.20 -14.74 -2.94
C LEU A 34 -21.88 -15.54 -1.68
N ASP A 35 -20.87 -15.15 -0.92
CA ASP A 35 -20.60 -15.72 0.40
C ASP A 35 -21.69 -15.34 1.41
N ASP A 36 -22.20 -14.11 1.33
CA ASP A 36 -23.28 -13.62 2.17
C ASP A 36 -24.62 -14.32 1.85
N ALA A 37 -24.98 -14.38 0.57
CA ALA A 37 -26.20 -15.02 0.11
C ALA A 37 -26.18 -15.37 -1.38
N GLU A 38 -26.99 -16.36 -1.77
CA GLU A 38 -27.31 -16.61 -3.18
C GLU A 38 -27.98 -15.38 -3.81
N ARG A 39 -27.63 -15.07 -5.08
CA ARG A 39 -28.11 -13.86 -5.75
C ARG A 39 -28.46 -14.12 -7.21
N VAL A 40 -29.41 -13.36 -7.72
CA VAL A 40 -29.69 -13.27 -9.16
C VAL A 40 -28.84 -12.16 -9.80
N VAL A 41 -28.71 -12.19 -11.13
CA VAL A 41 -27.83 -11.25 -11.86
C VAL A 41 -28.16 -9.79 -11.58
N HIS A 42 -29.44 -9.43 -11.54
CA HIS A 42 -29.82 -8.03 -11.36
C HIS A 42 -29.46 -7.48 -9.96
N GLU A 43 -29.43 -8.31 -8.93
CA GLU A 43 -28.96 -7.91 -7.60
C GLU A 43 -27.46 -7.57 -7.63
N LEU A 44 -26.65 -8.42 -8.28
CA LEU A 44 -25.23 -8.16 -8.47
C LEU A 44 -24.96 -6.90 -9.32
N VAL A 45 -25.79 -6.66 -10.33
CA VAL A 45 -25.75 -5.43 -11.14
C VAL A 45 -25.99 -4.19 -10.28
N THR A 46 -27.00 -4.23 -9.43
CA THR A 46 -27.35 -3.14 -8.53
C THR A 46 -26.28 -2.89 -7.46
N GLU A 47 -25.81 -3.96 -6.79
CA GLU A 47 -24.81 -3.88 -5.71
C GLU A 47 -23.45 -3.40 -6.20
N LEU A 48 -23.04 -3.82 -7.39
CA LEU A 48 -21.73 -3.52 -7.95
C LEU A 48 -21.73 -2.32 -8.89
N GLU A 49 -22.89 -1.77 -9.20
CA GLU A 49 -23.05 -0.64 -10.14
C GLU A 49 -22.37 -0.92 -11.50
N LYS A 50 -22.48 -2.17 -11.99
CA LYS A 50 -21.90 -2.63 -13.25
C LYS A 50 -22.98 -3.01 -14.23
N SER A 51 -22.66 -2.99 -15.53
CA SER A 51 -23.59 -3.44 -16.56
C SER A 51 -23.87 -4.95 -16.48
N GLN A 52 -25.10 -5.34 -16.82
CA GLN A 52 -25.49 -6.75 -16.81
C GLN A 52 -24.60 -7.64 -17.72
N PRO A 53 -24.22 -7.23 -18.95
CA PRO A 53 -23.30 -8.01 -19.77
C PRO A 53 -21.96 -8.27 -19.10
N LEU A 54 -21.40 -7.28 -18.40
CA LEU A 54 -20.14 -7.39 -17.69
C LEU A 54 -20.25 -8.36 -16.50
N ILE A 55 -21.30 -8.25 -15.69
CA ILE A 55 -21.54 -9.18 -14.57
C ILE A 55 -21.74 -10.61 -15.11
N SER A 56 -22.53 -10.79 -16.17
CA SER A 56 -22.75 -12.11 -16.79
C SER A 56 -21.46 -12.71 -17.32
N GLN A 57 -20.56 -11.91 -17.87
CA GLN A 57 -19.25 -12.37 -18.34
C GLN A 57 -18.38 -12.84 -17.16
N HIS A 58 -18.32 -12.10 -16.07
CA HIS A 58 -17.59 -12.49 -14.87
C HIS A 58 -18.15 -13.76 -14.23
N LEU A 59 -19.47 -13.88 -14.11
CA LEU A 59 -20.13 -15.08 -13.61
C LEU A 59 -19.81 -16.32 -14.46
N ARG A 60 -19.75 -16.16 -15.80
CA ARG A 60 -19.36 -17.24 -16.70
C ARG A 60 -17.93 -17.73 -16.44
N VAL A 61 -17.00 -16.82 -16.22
CA VAL A 61 -15.60 -17.15 -15.88
C VAL A 61 -15.55 -17.90 -14.55
N LEU A 62 -16.21 -17.39 -13.52
CA LEU A 62 -16.25 -18.00 -12.19
C LEU A 62 -16.91 -19.40 -12.21
N ARG A 63 -17.96 -19.59 -13.00
CA ARG A 63 -18.59 -20.89 -13.17
C ARG A 63 -17.68 -21.91 -13.87
N ARG A 64 -16.98 -21.50 -14.92
CA ARG A 64 -16.01 -22.35 -15.62
C ARG A 64 -14.87 -22.79 -14.72
N ALA A 65 -14.48 -21.95 -13.79
CA ALA A 65 -13.47 -22.26 -12.79
C ALA A 65 -13.99 -23.12 -11.63
N GLY A 66 -15.31 -23.40 -11.58
CA GLY A 66 -15.92 -24.16 -10.51
C GLY A 66 -16.05 -23.44 -9.18
N LEU A 67 -15.89 -22.11 -9.16
CA LEU A 67 -16.03 -21.30 -7.94
C LEU A 67 -17.47 -20.90 -7.65
N VAL A 68 -18.29 -20.79 -8.70
CA VAL A 68 -19.70 -20.41 -8.63
C VAL A 68 -20.54 -21.45 -9.33
N SER A 69 -21.65 -21.78 -8.74
CA SER A 69 -22.72 -22.60 -9.32
C SER A 69 -23.91 -21.74 -9.73
N SER A 70 -24.78 -22.28 -10.57
CA SER A 70 -26.04 -21.65 -10.91
C SER A 70 -27.16 -22.67 -10.94
N SER A 71 -28.31 -22.27 -10.44
CA SER A 71 -29.55 -23.05 -10.47
C SER A 71 -30.70 -22.23 -11.06
N ARG A 72 -31.71 -22.88 -11.64
CA ARG A 72 -32.91 -22.19 -12.08
C ARG A 72 -33.93 -22.12 -10.94
N ASN A 73 -34.38 -20.89 -10.69
CA ASN A 73 -35.48 -20.62 -9.79
C ASN A 73 -36.58 -19.89 -10.56
N GLY A 74 -37.53 -20.65 -11.13
CA GLY A 74 -38.57 -20.11 -11.98
C GLY A 74 -38.00 -19.51 -13.27
N ARG A 75 -38.17 -18.20 -13.47
CA ARG A 75 -37.66 -17.45 -14.63
C ARG A 75 -36.25 -16.89 -14.43
N GLU A 76 -35.77 -16.92 -13.23
CA GLU A 76 -34.48 -16.36 -12.86
C GLU A 76 -33.41 -17.43 -12.70
N VAL A 77 -32.16 -17.03 -12.87
CA VAL A 77 -31.00 -17.85 -12.58
C VAL A 77 -30.39 -17.37 -11.28
N LEU A 78 -30.35 -18.24 -10.29
CA LEU A 78 -29.76 -18.01 -9.00
C LEU A 78 -28.31 -18.48 -9.01
N TYR A 79 -27.40 -17.64 -8.56
CA TYR A 79 -25.98 -17.94 -8.43
C TYR A 79 -25.61 -18.14 -6.97
N ALA A 80 -24.76 -19.12 -6.72
CA ALA A 80 -24.28 -19.45 -5.38
C ALA A 80 -22.79 -19.74 -5.41
N LEU A 81 -22.14 -19.54 -4.25
CA LEU A 81 -20.75 -19.92 -4.06
C LEU A 81 -20.63 -21.44 -4.03
N ALA A 82 -19.83 -22.01 -4.95
CA ALA A 82 -19.63 -23.47 -5.04
C ALA A 82 -18.47 -23.95 -4.17
N ARG A 83 -17.49 -23.07 -3.89
CA ARG A 83 -16.31 -23.35 -3.08
C ARG A 83 -16.10 -22.24 -2.05
N PRO A 84 -16.67 -22.38 -0.85
CA PRO A 84 -16.51 -21.37 0.22
C PRO A 84 -15.05 -21.12 0.61
N GLU A 85 -14.17 -22.11 0.44
CA GLU A 85 -12.74 -22.01 0.78
C GLU A 85 -12.01 -20.89 0.00
N VAL A 86 -12.57 -20.46 -1.13
CA VAL A 86 -12.00 -19.33 -1.89
C VAL A 86 -12.07 -18.01 -1.11
N ILE A 87 -13.00 -17.88 -0.20
CA ILE A 87 -13.15 -16.68 0.63
C ILE A 87 -11.98 -16.55 1.60
N ASP A 88 -11.55 -17.66 2.20
CA ASP A 88 -10.37 -17.68 3.08
C ASP A 88 -9.11 -17.26 2.29
N VAL A 89 -8.95 -17.77 1.06
CA VAL A 89 -7.84 -17.38 0.17
C VAL A 89 -7.88 -15.87 -0.13
N ILE A 90 -9.05 -15.31 -0.41
CA ILE A 90 -9.20 -13.87 -0.63
C ILE A 90 -8.83 -13.10 0.63
N GLY A 91 -9.24 -13.56 1.80
CA GLY A 91 -8.88 -12.97 3.09
C GLY A 91 -7.37 -12.94 3.31
N GLU A 92 -6.69 -14.06 3.08
CA GLU A 92 -5.22 -14.16 3.18
C GLU A 92 -4.51 -13.20 2.21
N LEU A 93 -4.99 -13.06 0.98
CA LEU A 93 -4.44 -12.10 0.01
C LEU A 93 -4.65 -10.64 0.44
N VAL A 94 -5.80 -10.34 1.06
CA VAL A 94 -6.07 -9.01 1.61
C VAL A 94 -5.11 -8.70 2.76
N GLU A 95 -4.90 -9.62 3.70
CA GLU A 95 -3.94 -9.43 4.79
C GLU A 95 -2.51 -9.26 4.26
N LEU A 96 -2.12 -10.04 3.27
CA LEU A 96 -0.82 -9.91 2.63
C LEU A 96 -0.62 -8.52 1.99
N SER A 97 -1.64 -7.98 1.32
CA SER A 97 -1.58 -6.65 0.71
C SER A 97 -1.44 -5.53 1.76
N ARG A 98 -2.07 -5.66 2.92
CA ARG A 98 -1.96 -4.71 4.04
C ARG A 98 -0.55 -4.67 4.64
N ILE A 99 0.15 -5.80 4.67
CA ILE A 99 1.53 -5.87 5.16
C ILE A 99 2.46 -5.02 4.29
N ASP A 100 2.27 -5.03 2.98
CA ASP A 100 3.08 -4.24 2.05
C ASP A 100 2.79 -2.73 2.20
N GLU A 101 1.55 -2.32 2.30
CA GLU A 101 1.18 -0.92 2.57
C GLU A 101 1.81 -0.40 3.87
N ALA A 102 1.78 -1.18 4.94
CA ALA A 102 2.40 -0.81 6.21
C ALA A 102 3.93 -0.68 6.12
N ARG A 103 4.58 -1.50 5.28
CA ARG A 103 6.03 -1.41 5.03
C ARG A 103 6.40 -0.17 4.21
N ASP A 104 5.62 0.13 3.19
CA ASP A 104 5.83 1.31 2.33
C ASP A 104 5.63 2.60 3.12
N ASP A 105 4.59 2.69 3.95
CA ASP A 105 4.36 3.80 4.86
C ASP A 105 5.53 4.01 5.84
N LEU A 106 6.06 2.94 6.41
CA LEU A 106 7.22 3.02 7.30
C LEU A 106 8.50 3.45 6.57
N ALA A 107 8.71 2.98 5.34
CA ALA A 107 9.84 3.36 4.51
C ALA A 107 9.75 4.85 4.12
N GLU A 108 8.57 5.33 3.76
CA GLU A 108 8.33 6.72 3.41
C GLU A 108 8.49 7.65 4.62
N ARG A 109 7.98 7.28 5.79
CA ARG A 109 8.18 8.00 7.05
C ARG A 109 9.66 8.10 7.44
N ARG A 110 10.44 7.02 7.21
CA ARG A 110 11.90 7.03 7.42
C ARG A 110 12.60 7.98 6.45
N ARG A 111 12.23 7.98 5.16
CA ARG A 111 12.78 8.90 4.14
C ARG A 111 12.49 10.36 4.49
N ARG A 112 11.26 10.68 4.88
CA ARG A 112 10.87 12.03 5.31
C ARG A 112 11.66 12.50 6.55
N ARG A 113 11.87 11.64 7.54
CA ARG A 113 12.67 11.96 8.72
C ARG A 113 14.12 12.21 8.39
N SER A 114 14.75 11.44 7.51
CA SER A 114 16.15 11.64 7.12
C SER A 114 16.34 12.91 6.29
N SER A 115 15.41 13.30 5.42
CA SER A 115 15.48 14.55 4.67
C SER A 115 15.37 15.77 5.58
N ILE A 116 14.45 15.78 6.55
CA ILE A 116 14.32 16.88 7.53
C ILE A 116 15.58 17.02 8.36
N HIS A 117 16.19 15.90 8.78
CA HIS A 117 17.43 15.95 9.57
C HIS A 117 18.61 16.48 8.76
N ASN A 118 18.68 16.15 7.47
CA ASN A 118 19.73 16.65 6.58
C ASN A 118 19.55 18.13 6.24
N GLU A 119 18.34 18.63 6.08
CA GLU A 119 18.04 20.05 5.90
C GLU A 119 18.34 20.86 7.15
N THR A 120 18.03 20.34 8.33
CA THR A 120 18.34 21.00 9.61
C THR A 120 19.85 21.07 9.85
N ALA A 121 20.59 20.02 9.50
CA ALA A 121 22.05 20.00 9.60
C ALA A 121 22.71 20.98 8.61
N ALA A 122 22.20 21.09 7.38
CA ALA A 122 22.68 22.06 6.39
C ALA A 122 22.33 23.51 6.79
N GLY A 123 21.15 23.73 7.38
CA GLY A 123 20.73 25.03 7.89
C GLY A 123 21.52 25.49 9.10
N ALA A 124 21.90 24.60 10.01
CA ALA A 124 22.72 24.91 11.18
C ALA A 124 24.16 25.31 10.80
N ALA A 125 24.70 24.77 9.71
CA ALA A 125 26.03 25.15 9.21
C ALA A 125 26.08 26.57 8.61
N ILE A 126 24.94 27.13 8.18
CA ILE A 126 24.84 28.46 7.58
C ILE A 126 24.59 29.54 8.63
N ILE A 127 24.04 29.21 9.79
CA ILE A 127 23.60 30.20 10.80
C ILE A 127 24.70 30.60 11.78
N ASN A 128 25.85 29.94 11.77
CA ASN A 128 26.95 30.25 12.70
C ASN A 128 28.24 30.49 11.93
N PRO A 129 28.42 31.68 11.30
CA PRO A 129 29.77 32.10 10.94
C PRO A 129 30.54 32.21 12.24
N PRO A 130 31.80 31.79 12.30
CA PRO A 130 32.64 32.05 13.46
C PRO A 130 32.65 33.55 13.69
N ILE A 131 32.16 33.98 14.85
CA ILE A 131 32.33 35.36 15.29
C ILE A 131 33.83 35.49 15.48
N GLU A 132 34.50 36.10 14.50
CA GLU A 132 35.81 36.67 14.76
C GLU A 132 35.60 37.73 15.84
N VAL A 133 35.82 37.34 17.07
CA VAL A 133 36.03 38.30 18.16
C VAL A 133 37.37 38.97 17.84
N ARG A 134 37.30 40.06 17.07
CA ARG A 134 38.39 41.00 17.06
C ARG A 134 38.54 41.48 18.50
N PRO A 135 39.71 41.34 19.13
CA PRO A 135 39.94 42.05 20.36
C PRO A 135 39.78 43.54 20.04
N GLU A 136 38.75 44.17 20.57
CA GLU A 136 38.66 45.61 20.58
C GLU A 136 39.89 46.08 21.31
N ILE A 137 40.87 46.58 20.56
CA ILE A 137 41.93 47.44 21.09
C ILE A 137 41.16 48.69 21.45
N ASP A 138 40.90 48.84 22.76
CA ASP A 138 40.34 50.07 23.32
C ASP A 138 41.27 51.25 22.96
N PRO A 139 40.82 52.17 22.09
CA PRO A 139 41.68 53.33 21.70
C PRO A 139 41.85 54.36 22.82
N GLY A 140 41.33 54.06 24.03
CA GLY A 140 41.30 55.00 25.16
C GLY A 140 42.47 54.91 26.14
N LEU A 141 43.34 53.88 26.02
CA LEU A 141 44.46 53.69 26.90
C LEU A 141 45.80 54.15 26.24
N THR A 142 45.83 55.35 25.76
CA THR A 142 47.13 56.00 25.61
C THR A 142 47.56 56.51 26.99
N PRO A 143 48.73 56.13 27.49
CA PRO A 143 49.25 56.70 28.75
C PRO A 143 49.46 58.20 28.58
N ARG A 144 48.70 58.98 29.34
CA ARG A 144 48.98 60.44 29.46
C ARG A 144 50.34 60.62 30.11
N THR A 145 51.33 61.06 29.35
CA THR A 145 52.60 61.57 29.89
C THR A 145 52.26 62.72 30.74
N PRO A 146 52.76 62.79 31.99
CA PRO A 146 52.61 63.98 32.84
C PRO A 146 53.44 65.14 32.29
N LYS A 147 52.79 66.29 32.17
CA LYS A 147 53.49 67.56 31.83
C LYS A 147 54.49 67.90 32.90
N PRO A 148 55.70 68.31 32.55
CA PRO A 148 56.64 68.84 33.54
C PRO A 148 56.10 70.17 34.05
N ARG A 149 56.13 70.32 35.39
CA ARG A 149 55.95 71.62 36.06
C ARG A 149 57.14 72.54 35.74
N ARG A 150 56.80 73.69 35.28
CA ARG A 150 57.72 74.79 35.23
C ARG A 150 57.68 75.53 36.58
N ASP A 151 58.80 75.67 37.20
CA ASP A 151 59.06 76.67 38.23
C ASP A 151 59.15 78.06 37.65
#